data_24e9fb4eb5e42dade8d288602a6a96b8
#
_entry.id   24e9fb4eb5e42dade8d288602a6a96b8
#
_cell.length_a   1.000
_cell.length_b   1.000
_cell.length_c   1.000
_cell.angle_alpha   90.00
_cell.angle_beta   90.00
_cell.angle_gamma   90.00
#
_symmetry.space_group_name_H-M   'P 1'
#
loop_
_entity.id
_entity.type
_entity.pdbx_description
1 polymer ?
#
loop_
_entity_poly.entity_id
_entity_poly.type
_entity_poly.pdbx_seq_one_letter_code
_entity_poly.pdbx_strand_id
1 'polypeptide(L)'
;QIARSVYKDKMPNAHEAMLEVRCLRKQLGIVPCVKQIDTLAAEYPASTNYLYLTYNGTENDVHYKHDRRSIIVLGSGAYRIGSSVEFDWCSVNALRSVKQQGWRSVMINYNPETVSTDYDMCDRLYFDELTFERVMDIIDLEQPHGVILSVGGQIPNNLATRLDGQG
;
A
#
# COMPACT_ATOMS: atom_id res chain seq x y z
N GLN A 1 0.27 -2.86 -18.55
CA GLN A 1 0.54 -2.56 -19.97
C GLN A 1 1.82 -3.25 -20.44
N ILE A 2 2.97 -3.07 -19.78
CA ILE A 2 4.27 -3.68 -20.15
C ILE A 2 4.14 -5.20 -20.27
N ALA A 3 3.58 -5.89 -19.27
CA ALA A 3 3.38 -7.32 -19.31
C ALA A 3 2.58 -7.77 -20.56
N ARG A 4 1.51 -7.05 -20.89
CA ARG A 4 0.72 -7.34 -22.11
C ARG A 4 1.50 -7.10 -23.39
N SER A 5 2.35 -6.09 -23.44
CA SER A 5 3.15 -5.79 -24.65
C SER A 5 4.28 -6.79 -24.86
N VAL A 6 4.95 -7.22 -23.79
CA VAL A 6 6.15 -8.08 -23.86
C VAL A 6 5.81 -9.56 -23.92
N TYR A 7 4.75 -9.98 -23.21
CA TYR A 7 4.42 -11.39 -22.99
C TYR A 7 3.10 -11.84 -23.63
N LYS A 8 2.46 -11.00 -24.47
CA LYS A 8 1.14 -11.24 -25.08
C LYS A 8 0.97 -12.64 -25.68
N ASP A 9 2.02 -13.15 -26.31
CA ASP A 9 2.00 -14.44 -27.03
C ASP A 9 2.82 -15.55 -26.32
N LYS A 10 3.46 -15.23 -25.20
CA LYS A 10 4.39 -16.13 -24.51
C LYS A 10 3.85 -16.68 -23.19
N MET A 11 2.91 -15.97 -22.56
CA MET A 11 2.33 -16.36 -21.28
C MET A 11 0.80 -16.27 -21.34
N PRO A 12 0.10 -17.39 -21.14
CA PRO A 12 -1.38 -17.42 -21.18
C PRO A 12 -2.00 -16.72 -19.96
N ASN A 13 -1.26 -16.61 -18.86
CA ASN A 13 -1.74 -16.02 -17.62
C ASN A 13 -1.18 -14.59 -17.43
N ALA A 14 -2.07 -13.60 -17.47
CA ALA A 14 -1.69 -12.20 -17.29
C ALA A 14 -1.05 -11.91 -15.93
N HIS A 15 -1.39 -12.67 -14.89
CA HIS A 15 -0.81 -12.51 -13.57
C HIS A 15 0.66 -12.97 -13.52
N GLU A 16 0.97 -14.13 -14.11
CA GLU A 16 2.34 -14.62 -14.24
C GLU A 16 3.22 -13.65 -15.03
N ALA A 17 2.70 -13.11 -16.12
CA ALA A 17 3.39 -12.09 -16.90
C ALA A 17 3.66 -10.80 -16.09
N MET A 18 2.76 -10.42 -15.20
CA MET A 18 2.97 -9.27 -14.30
C MET A 18 4.06 -9.56 -13.25
N LEU A 19 4.08 -10.77 -12.69
CA LEU A 19 5.12 -11.19 -11.73
C LEU A 19 6.50 -11.21 -12.39
N GLU A 20 6.59 -11.74 -13.62
CA GLU A 20 7.84 -11.76 -14.37
C GLU A 20 8.39 -10.37 -14.64
N VAL A 21 7.53 -9.43 -15.07
CA VAL A 21 7.91 -8.01 -15.23
C VAL A 21 8.38 -7.41 -13.91
N ARG A 22 7.70 -7.73 -12.80
CA ARG A 22 8.11 -7.25 -11.47
C ARG A 22 9.48 -7.80 -11.08
N CYS A 23 9.72 -9.09 -11.28
CA CYS A 23 11.01 -9.72 -10.99
C CYS A 23 12.14 -9.07 -11.81
N LEU A 24 11.94 -8.92 -13.13
CA LEU A 24 12.90 -8.29 -14.01
C LEU A 24 13.17 -6.84 -13.61
N ARG A 25 12.14 -6.07 -13.28
CA ARG A 25 12.26 -4.68 -12.80
C ARG A 25 13.14 -4.61 -11.55
N LYS A 26 12.90 -5.48 -10.57
CA LYS A 26 13.71 -5.54 -9.33
C LYS A 26 15.16 -5.95 -9.61
N GLN A 27 15.40 -6.92 -10.50
CA GLN A 27 16.75 -7.33 -10.90
C GLN A 27 17.55 -6.19 -11.58
N LEU A 28 16.86 -5.34 -12.33
CA LEU A 28 17.44 -4.14 -12.95
C LEU A 28 17.59 -2.96 -11.98
N GLY A 29 17.25 -3.13 -10.71
CA GLY A 29 17.30 -2.04 -9.73
C GLY A 29 16.24 -0.96 -9.92
N ILE A 30 15.23 -1.21 -10.76
CA ILE A 30 14.12 -0.28 -10.98
C ILE A 30 13.08 -0.52 -9.90
N VAL A 31 13.24 0.16 -8.77
CA VAL A 31 12.34 0.10 -7.61
C VAL A 31 11.81 1.50 -7.31
N PRO A 32 10.55 1.63 -6.86
CA PRO A 32 10.05 2.94 -6.45
C PRO A 32 10.70 3.36 -5.13
N CYS A 33 10.84 4.67 -4.94
CA CYS A 33 11.15 5.25 -3.64
C CYS A 33 9.90 5.80 -2.98
N VAL A 34 9.97 5.93 -1.66
CA VAL A 34 8.90 6.48 -0.83
C VAL A 34 9.18 7.93 -0.54
N LYS A 35 8.22 8.77 -0.85
CA LYS A 35 8.26 10.19 -0.57
C LYS A 35 7.18 10.56 0.44
N GLN A 36 7.50 11.53 1.30
CA GLN A 36 6.56 12.12 2.23
C GLN A 36 5.78 13.24 1.54
N ILE A 37 4.47 13.29 1.80
CA ILE A 37 3.63 14.38 1.27
C ILE A 37 3.88 15.62 2.12
N ASP A 38 4.36 16.67 1.48
CA ASP A 38 4.49 17.98 2.09
C ASP A 38 3.13 18.69 2.09
N THR A 39 2.61 18.94 3.30
CA THR A 39 1.32 19.63 3.49
C THR A 39 1.51 21.11 3.84
N LEU A 40 2.74 21.59 3.86
CA LEU A 40 3.10 22.94 4.33
C LEU A 40 3.78 23.78 3.24
N ALA A 41 3.70 23.37 1.96
CA ALA A 41 4.27 24.07 0.82
C ALA A 41 5.76 24.45 1.00
N ALA A 42 6.53 23.56 1.63
CA ALA A 42 7.96 23.74 1.97
C ALA A 42 8.27 24.95 2.89
N GLU A 43 7.27 25.57 3.50
CA GLU A 43 7.49 26.64 4.47
C GLU A 43 8.09 26.12 5.79
N TYR A 44 7.73 24.90 6.17
CA TYR A 44 8.30 24.18 7.30
C TYR A 44 8.53 22.71 6.95
N PRO A 45 9.46 22.02 7.66
CA PRO A 45 9.62 20.57 7.48
C PRO A 45 8.29 19.85 7.76
N ALA A 46 7.78 19.11 6.77
CA ALA A 46 6.59 18.31 6.95
C ALA A 46 6.88 17.15 7.91
N SER A 47 6.06 16.99 8.95
CA SER A 47 6.14 15.88 9.91
C SER A 47 4.93 14.94 9.81
N THR A 48 4.30 14.88 8.65
CA THR A 48 3.14 14.02 8.40
C THR A 48 3.55 12.57 8.25
N ASN A 49 2.62 11.66 8.51
CA ASN A 49 2.77 10.23 8.24
C ASN A 49 2.29 9.85 6.82
N TYR A 50 2.04 10.85 5.96
CA TYR A 50 1.51 10.70 4.61
C TYR A 50 2.62 10.39 3.61
N LEU A 51 2.53 9.24 2.96
CA LEU A 51 3.54 8.69 2.08
C LEU A 51 2.95 8.35 0.70
N TYR A 52 3.79 8.29 -0.31
CA TYR A 52 3.44 7.75 -1.63
C TYR A 52 4.68 7.15 -2.30
N LEU A 53 4.46 6.23 -3.24
CA LEU A 53 5.53 5.64 -4.02
C LEU A 53 5.71 6.35 -5.35
N THR A 54 6.95 6.59 -5.72
CA THR A 54 7.30 7.19 -7.02
C THR A 54 8.57 6.59 -7.60
N TYR A 55 8.66 6.56 -8.93
CA TYR A 55 9.91 6.25 -9.64
C TYR A 55 10.75 7.50 -9.95
N ASN A 56 10.23 8.68 -9.62
CA ASN A 56 10.90 9.97 -9.84
C ASN A 56 11.67 10.43 -8.60
N GLY A 57 12.43 9.54 -8.01
CA GLY A 57 13.25 9.85 -6.84
C GLY A 57 14.44 8.90 -6.75
N THR A 58 15.47 9.30 -5.99
CA THR A 58 16.70 8.53 -5.80
C THR A 58 16.82 7.90 -4.43
N GLU A 59 16.06 8.40 -3.45
CA GLU A 59 16.13 7.95 -2.06
C GLU A 59 14.75 8.03 -1.38
N ASN A 60 14.60 7.26 -0.31
CA ASN A 60 13.39 7.29 0.52
C ASN A 60 13.48 8.44 1.53
N ASP A 61 12.37 9.15 1.73
CA ASP A 61 12.24 10.15 2.81
C ASP A 61 12.02 9.49 4.18
N VAL A 62 11.73 8.19 4.20
CA VAL A 62 11.44 7.43 5.42
C VAL A 62 12.50 6.37 5.66
N HIS A 63 12.98 6.29 6.90
CA HIS A 63 13.84 5.21 7.34
C HIS A 63 12.99 4.05 7.89
N TYR A 64 13.18 2.86 7.32
CA TYR A 64 12.49 1.65 7.75
C TYR A 64 13.27 0.98 8.88
N LYS A 65 12.73 1.13 10.11
CA LYS A 65 13.22 0.39 11.27
C LYS A 65 12.27 -0.79 11.51
N HIS A 66 12.77 -2.00 11.38
CA HIS A 66 11.99 -3.21 11.63
C HIS A 66 12.10 -3.67 13.10
N ASP A 67 12.09 -2.70 14.01
CA ASP A 67 12.23 -2.85 15.45
C ASP A 67 10.93 -3.25 16.15
N ARG A 68 9.80 -3.07 15.47
CA ARG A 68 8.46 -3.33 15.98
C ARG A 68 7.64 -4.08 14.93
N ARG A 69 6.85 -5.06 15.36
CA ARG A 69 5.91 -5.75 14.49
C ARG A 69 4.95 -4.76 13.83
N SER A 70 4.62 -5.01 12.58
CA SER A 70 3.70 -4.16 11.82
C SER A 70 2.63 -4.98 11.11
N ILE A 71 1.47 -4.36 10.93
CA ILE A 71 0.35 -4.88 10.15
C ILE A 71 -0.06 -3.82 9.13
N ILE A 72 -0.23 -4.24 7.89
CA ILE A 72 -0.83 -3.41 6.85
C ILE A 72 -2.33 -3.64 6.82
N VAL A 73 -3.09 -2.56 6.75
CA VAL A 73 -4.55 -2.56 6.53
C VAL A 73 -4.82 -1.97 5.16
N LEU A 74 -5.53 -2.70 4.30
CA LEU A 74 -5.94 -2.20 3.00
C LEU A 74 -7.32 -1.55 3.09
N GLY A 75 -7.40 -0.30 2.69
CA GLY A 75 -8.65 0.46 2.68
C GLY A 75 -9.55 0.15 1.48
N SER A 76 -10.66 0.85 1.39
CA SER A 76 -11.68 0.63 0.34
C SER A 76 -11.36 1.30 -1.00
N GLY A 77 -10.37 2.18 -1.03
CA GLY A 77 -10.08 3.00 -2.20
C GLY A 77 -11.09 4.15 -2.38
N ALA A 78 -11.23 4.64 -3.61
CA ALA A 78 -12.16 5.72 -3.91
C ALA A 78 -13.62 5.30 -3.74
N TYR A 79 -14.45 6.22 -3.25
CA TYR A 79 -15.89 6.01 -3.18
C TYR A 79 -16.50 5.85 -4.58
N ARG A 80 -17.41 4.92 -4.71
CA ARG A 80 -18.14 4.61 -5.93
C ARG A 80 -19.50 4.02 -5.57
N ILE A 81 -20.40 3.90 -6.55
CA ILE A 81 -21.68 3.20 -6.35
C ILE A 81 -21.40 1.80 -5.81
N GLY A 82 -22.00 1.46 -4.68
CA GLY A 82 -21.78 0.20 -3.96
C GLY A 82 -20.63 0.22 -2.95
N SER A 83 -19.89 1.33 -2.82
CA SER A 83 -18.99 1.54 -1.68
C SER A 83 -19.78 2.04 -0.48
N SER A 84 -19.37 1.63 0.71
CA SER A 84 -20.00 2.00 1.96
C SER A 84 -19.02 2.60 2.94
N VAL A 85 -19.45 3.57 3.70
CA VAL A 85 -18.66 4.18 4.79
C VAL A 85 -18.34 3.19 5.91
N GLU A 86 -19.08 2.09 6.01
CA GLU A 86 -18.82 1.03 6.96
C GLU A 86 -17.44 0.38 6.74
N PHE A 87 -16.97 0.30 5.49
CA PHE A 87 -15.63 -0.22 5.20
C PHE A 87 -14.54 0.69 5.77
N ASP A 88 -14.73 2.00 5.73
CA ASP A 88 -13.81 2.93 6.37
C ASP A 88 -13.82 2.79 7.89
N TRP A 89 -15.00 2.66 8.49
CA TRP A 89 -15.15 2.40 9.92
C TRP A 89 -14.49 1.09 10.35
N CYS A 90 -14.63 0.04 9.55
CA CYS A 90 -13.95 -1.24 9.79
C CYS A 90 -12.43 -1.08 9.72
N SER A 91 -11.92 -0.33 8.75
CA SER A 91 -10.49 -0.03 8.61
C SER A 91 -9.96 0.75 9.81
N VAL A 92 -10.69 1.77 10.29
CA VAL A 92 -10.34 2.53 11.50
C VAL A 92 -10.24 1.62 12.73
N ASN A 93 -11.21 0.72 12.92
CA ASN A 93 -11.19 -0.20 14.06
C ASN A 93 -10.06 -1.22 13.96
N ALA A 94 -9.74 -1.71 12.76
CA ALA A 94 -8.59 -2.58 12.55
C ALA A 94 -7.27 -1.86 12.91
N LEU A 95 -7.07 -0.63 12.45
CA LEU A 95 -5.89 0.18 12.79
C LEU A 95 -5.77 0.43 14.29
N ARG A 96 -6.87 0.78 14.95
CA ARG A 96 -6.92 0.97 16.42
C ARG A 96 -6.55 -0.31 17.16
N SER A 97 -7.07 -1.46 16.73
CA SER A 97 -6.76 -2.75 17.33
C SER A 97 -5.28 -3.11 17.20
N VAL A 98 -4.68 -2.84 16.04
CA VAL A 98 -3.23 -3.02 15.80
C VAL A 98 -2.41 -2.14 16.75
N LYS A 99 -2.76 -0.84 16.87
CA LYS A 99 -2.09 0.10 17.80
C LYS A 99 -2.23 -0.35 19.27
N GLN A 100 -3.40 -0.83 19.67
CA GLN A 100 -3.64 -1.32 21.06
C GLN A 100 -2.77 -2.53 21.41
N GLN A 101 -2.40 -3.35 20.43
CA GLN A 101 -1.44 -4.45 20.63
C GLN A 101 0.03 -3.99 20.65
N GLY A 102 0.30 -2.70 20.56
CA GLY A 102 1.64 -2.15 20.51
C GLY A 102 2.36 -2.37 19.17
N TRP A 103 1.64 -2.77 18.13
CA TRP A 103 2.21 -2.98 16.81
C TRP A 103 2.13 -1.71 15.97
N ARG A 104 3.02 -1.60 14.97
CA ARG A 104 2.95 -0.51 14.01
C ARG A 104 1.78 -0.73 13.06
N SER A 105 0.94 0.27 12.94
CA SER A 105 -0.19 0.28 12.03
C SER A 105 0.18 1.00 10.73
N VAL A 106 -0.04 0.32 9.61
CA VAL A 106 0.21 0.87 8.27
C VAL A 106 -1.08 0.82 7.48
N MET A 107 -1.49 1.92 6.89
CA MET A 107 -2.66 2.02 6.03
C MET A 107 -2.25 2.21 4.58
N ILE A 108 -2.92 1.52 3.66
CA ILE A 108 -2.84 1.82 2.22
C ILE A 108 -4.24 2.18 1.74
N ASN A 109 -4.41 3.41 1.31
CA ASN A 109 -5.67 3.89 0.73
C ASN A 109 -5.39 5.10 -0.16
N TYR A 110 -6.16 5.30 -1.22
CA TYR A 110 -6.01 6.46 -2.10
C TYR A 110 -7.19 7.44 -2.03
N ASN A 111 -8.10 7.24 -1.08
CA ASN A 111 -9.16 8.21 -0.80
C ASN A 111 -8.73 9.12 0.36
N PRO A 112 -8.46 10.41 0.11
CA PRO A 112 -8.01 11.32 1.17
C PRO A 112 -9.15 11.85 2.06
N GLU A 113 -10.40 11.55 1.73
CA GLU A 113 -11.59 12.10 2.42
C GLU A 113 -12.25 11.08 3.34
N THR A 114 -11.47 10.21 3.99
CA THR A 114 -11.97 9.20 4.92
C THR A 114 -11.28 9.29 6.27
N VAL A 115 -11.94 8.85 7.33
CA VAL A 115 -11.38 8.86 8.69
C VAL A 115 -10.16 7.95 8.82
N SER A 116 -10.10 6.84 8.07
CA SER A 116 -8.93 5.94 8.09
C SER A 116 -7.67 6.58 7.50
N THR A 117 -7.81 7.68 6.77
CA THR A 117 -6.71 8.44 6.19
C THR A 117 -6.39 9.73 6.95
N ASP A 118 -6.99 9.95 8.13
CA ASP A 118 -6.59 11.02 9.00
C ASP A 118 -5.18 10.78 9.59
N TYR A 119 -4.43 11.86 9.81
CA TYR A 119 -3.02 11.83 10.18
C TYR A 119 -2.71 11.09 11.49
N ASP A 120 -3.68 10.98 12.40
CA ASP A 120 -3.53 10.37 13.72
C ASP A 120 -4.04 8.90 13.78
N MET A 121 -4.65 8.40 12.71
CA MET A 121 -5.24 7.06 12.70
C MET A 121 -4.23 5.95 12.65
N CYS A 122 -3.11 6.11 11.96
CA CYS A 122 -2.08 5.09 11.81
C CYS A 122 -0.66 5.67 11.94
N ASP A 123 0.33 4.78 12.10
CA ASP A 123 1.74 5.20 12.18
C ASP A 123 2.30 5.60 10.80
N ARG A 124 1.82 4.97 9.73
CA ARG A 124 2.17 5.27 8.33
C ARG A 124 0.97 5.13 7.43
N LEU A 125 0.79 6.08 6.54
CA LEU A 125 -0.30 6.11 5.58
C LEU A 125 0.27 6.27 4.17
N TYR A 126 0.05 5.26 3.33
CA TYR A 126 0.37 5.31 1.91
C TYR A 126 -0.84 5.74 1.09
N PHE A 127 -0.77 6.93 0.53
CA PHE A 127 -1.70 7.37 -0.52
C PHE A 127 -1.27 6.76 -1.85
N ASP A 128 -1.71 5.55 -2.10
CA ASP A 128 -1.33 4.81 -3.31
C ASP A 128 -2.46 3.90 -3.78
N GLU A 129 -2.37 3.46 -5.02
CA GLU A 129 -3.35 2.57 -5.60
C GLU A 129 -3.37 1.20 -4.92
N LEU A 130 -4.56 0.65 -4.72
CA LEU A 130 -4.76 -0.71 -4.23
C LEU A 130 -4.63 -1.73 -5.39
N THR A 131 -3.50 -1.66 -6.10
CA THR A 131 -3.12 -2.64 -7.11
C THR A 131 -2.15 -3.65 -6.53
N PHE A 132 -2.13 -4.86 -7.08
CA PHE A 132 -1.23 -5.91 -6.62
C PHE A 132 0.24 -5.46 -6.58
N GLU A 133 0.72 -4.80 -7.63
CA GLU A 133 2.11 -4.37 -7.73
C GLU A 133 2.47 -3.33 -6.66
N ARG A 134 1.60 -2.33 -6.45
CA ARG A 134 1.83 -1.29 -5.43
C ARG A 134 1.81 -1.85 -4.01
N VAL A 135 0.83 -2.69 -3.71
CA VAL A 135 0.74 -3.34 -2.40
C VAL A 135 1.97 -4.20 -2.14
N MET A 136 2.44 -4.97 -3.12
CA MET A 136 3.67 -5.76 -3.00
C MET A 136 4.93 -4.90 -2.83
N ASP A 137 5.02 -3.75 -3.50
CA ASP A 137 6.15 -2.84 -3.32
C ASP A 137 6.18 -2.26 -1.90
N ILE A 138 5.01 -1.96 -1.32
CA ILE A 138 4.90 -1.50 0.07
C ILE A 138 5.20 -2.65 1.05
N ILE A 139 4.75 -3.87 0.79
CA ILE A 139 5.07 -5.06 1.59
C ILE A 139 6.60 -5.29 1.63
N ASP A 140 7.27 -5.18 0.48
CA ASP A 140 8.73 -5.31 0.41
C ASP A 140 9.46 -4.27 1.29
N LEU A 141 8.94 -3.06 1.39
CA LEU A 141 9.52 -1.97 2.18
C LEU A 141 9.21 -2.10 3.68
N GLU A 142 7.96 -2.35 4.01
CA GLU A 142 7.48 -2.40 5.41
C GLU A 142 7.80 -3.72 6.09
N GLN A 143 7.94 -4.82 5.35
CA GLN A 143 8.13 -6.19 5.87
C GLN A 143 7.15 -6.51 7.01
N PRO A 144 5.83 -6.42 6.75
CA PRO A 144 4.83 -6.58 7.80
C PRO A 144 4.71 -8.04 8.24
N HIS A 145 4.16 -8.26 9.45
CA HIS A 145 3.80 -9.58 9.93
C HIS A 145 2.52 -10.13 9.27
N GLY A 146 1.73 -9.26 8.67
CA GLY A 146 0.51 -9.64 7.97
C GLY A 146 -0.21 -8.46 7.35
N VAL A 147 -1.20 -8.78 6.51
CA VAL A 147 -2.03 -7.81 5.80
C VAL A 147 -3.50 -8.09 6.07
N ILE A 148 -4.24 -7.10 6.54
CA ILE A 148 -5.70 -7.18 6.73
C ILE A 148 -6.38 -6.67 5.46
N LEU A 149 -7.11 -7.54 4.78
CA LEU A 149 -7.77 -7.29 3.50
C LEU A 149 -9.28 -7.12 3.65
N SER A 150 -9.88 -7.80 4.62
CA SER A 150 -11.34 -7.99 4.72
C SER A 150 -12.12 -6.73 5.07
N VAL A 151 -11.45 -5.71 5.57
CA VAL A 151 -12.09 -4.46 6.03
C VAL A 151 -12.29 -3.42 4.93
N GLY A 152 -11.62 -3.56 3.79
CA GLY A 152 -11.67 -2.60 2.68
C GLY A 152 -12.72 -2.93 1.60
N GLY A 153 -13.51 -3.99 1.79
CA GLY A 153 -14.52 -4.43 0.81
C GLY A 153 -13.92 -5.16 -0.39
N GLN A 154 -14.55 -5.04 -1.55
CA GLN A 154 -14.25 -5.87 -2.73
C GLN A 154 -12.86 -5.62 -3.33
N ILE A 155 -12.35 -4.38 -3.30
CA ILE A 155 -11.06 -4.04 -3.93
C ILE A 155 -9.92 -4.82 -3.27
N PRO A 156 -9.68 -4.72 -1.96
CA PRO A 156 -8.64 -5.51 -1.31
C PRO A 156 -8.92 -7.02 -1.33
N ASN A 157 -10.18 -7.45 -1.23
CA ASN A 157 -10.52 -8.87 -1.33
C ASN A 157 -10.10 -9.50 -2.65
N ASN A 158 -10.17 -8.78 -3.76
CA ASN A 158 -9.72 -9.26 -5.06
C ASN A 158 -8.19 -9.48 -5.14
N LEU A 159 -7.44 -8.95 -4.18
CA LEU A 159 -5.99 -9.15 -4.08
C LEU A 159 -5.62 -10.38 -3.25
N ALA A 160 -6.53 -10.91 -2.43
CA ALA A 160 -6.26 -11.94 -1.43
C ALA A 160 -5.52 -13.16 -2.00
N THR A 161 -6.09 -13.80 -3.00
CA THR A 161 -5.49 -15.01 -3.62
C THR A 161 -4.11 -14.75 -4.23
N ARG A 162 -3.91 -13.54 -4.77
CA ARG A 162 -2.62 -13.17 -5.38
C ARG A 162 -1.55 -12.88 -4.33
N LEU A 163 -1.93 -12.27 -3.22
CA LEU A 163 -1.02 -11.97 -2.12
C LEU A 163 -0.65 -13.24 -1.36
N ASP A 164 -1.62 -14.12 -1.09
CA ASP A 164 -1.40 -15.44 -0.46
C ASP A 164 -0.37 -16.29 -1.23
N GLY A 165 -0.43 -16.26 -2.56
CA GLY A 165 0.51 -16.96 -3.41
C GLY A 165 1.96 -16.42 -3.39
N GLN A 166 2.24 -15.33 -2.68
CA GLN A 166 3.60 -14.76 -2.54
C GLN A 166 4.24 -15.05 -1.16
N GLY A 167 3.53 -15.68 -0.24
CA GLY A 167 3.99 -16.07 1.10
C GLY A 167 3.50 -15.15 2.17
#